data_857459701c3fd522b928abcb0328658f
#
_entry.id   857459701c3fd522b928abcb0328658f
#
_cell.length_a   1.000
_cell.length_b   1.000
_cell.length_c   1.000
_cell.angle_alpha   90.00
_cell.angle_beta   90.00
_cell.angle_gamma   90.00
#
_symmetry.space_group_name_H-M   'P 1'
#
loop_
_entity.id
_entity.type
_entity.pdbx_description
1 polymer ?
#
loop_
_entity_poly.entity_id
_entity_poly.type
_entity_poly.pdbx_seq_one_letter_code
_entity_poly.pdbx_strand_id
1 'polypeptide(L)'
;IPMSLTLVLGATKVRKYFGDRTSFLFIILLGCIPCSMVYAVQVRMYSWALFCVTACGLAAWEIYVNDRWSCWIWLTVTAVAAAYLHYFAFASVIIINGLLFLALLFSREKRKKLGKWVLFSLLMTALYLPWMPYFYEQVTRVEAGYWIPPITGETVWSYFLWAFGLAPVPQTTYVFLVISLLAGISCLVSVKKGGEEGKAGVFALLCMAVPTLTAGGGILLSLLKQPIYRDQYVFPAMGLFCLFTAIGCRRFRKEIAALFLVFFLAVGAISYRDNYRAEYKATLTAQTEEFFSENLGERDLVVYNYQAYYFNYKYYFPEERLFYVRDVDLSRDFDRIWFLDTEMEWDFVPDQIIPYQLQIEYVGHYGIEDNEFDLYQVTKGAAPEAGEP
;
A
#
# COMPACT_ATOMS: atom_id res chain seq x y z
N ILE A 1 6.07 2.88 12.70
CA ILE A 1 7.24 2.07 13.12
C ILE A 1 7.97 1.48 11.89
N PRO A 2 7.37 0.68 10.97
CA PRO A 2 8.13 -0.01 9.92
C PRO A 2 8.80 0.94 8.92
N MET A 3 8.18 2.08 8.61
CA MET A 3 8.82 3.10 7.77
C MET A 3 10.10 3.63 8.42
N SER A 4 10.06 3.96 9.72
CA SER A 4 11.26 4.39 10.46
C SER A 4 12.36 3.34 10.46
N LEU A 5 12.00 2.04 10.59
CA LEU A 5 12.97 0.94 10.46
C LEU A 5 13.61 0.89 9.08
N THR A 6 12.85 1.18 8.02
CA THR A 6 13.40 1.24 6.64
C THR A 6 14.38 2.42 6.48
N LEU A 7 14.07 3.58 7.09
CA LEU A 7 15.02 4.70 7.12
C LEU A 7 16.29 4.37 7.91
N VAL A 8 16.18 3.59 9.00
CA VAL A 8 17.34 3.07 9.76
C VAL A 8 18.19 2.12 8.91
N LEU A 9 17.59 1.29 8.04
CA LEU A 9 18.36 0.52 7.06
C LEU A 9 19.16 1.44 6.13
N GLY A 10 18.56 2.57 5.73
CA GLY A 10 19.25 3.61 4.96
C GLY A 10 20.46 4.15 5.70
N ALA A 11 20.30 4.57 6.95
CA ALA A 11 21.34 5.16 7.78
C ALA A 11 22.45 4.16 8.19
N THR A 12 22.17 2.86 8.13
CA THR A 12 23.09 1.80 8.56
C THR A 12 23.63 0.98 7.39
N LYS A 13 22.80 0.12 6.79
CA LYS A 13 23.22 -0.82 5.74
C LYS A 13 23.55 -0.12 4.43
N VAL A 14 22.71 0.80 3.97
CA VAL A 14 22.97 1.55 2.73
C VAL A 14 24.21 2.41 2.90
N ARG A 15 24.34 3.10 4.03
CA ARG A 15 25.55 3.88 4.36
C ARG A 15 26.82 3.04 4.31
N LYS A 16 26.78 1.87 4.93
CA LYS A 16 27.94 0.96 5.01
C LYS A 16 28.43 0.49 3.65
N TYR A 17 27.53 0.18 2.72
CA TYR A 17 27.88 -0.43 1.44
C TYR A 17 27.99 0.57 0.28
N PHE A 18 27.30 1.69 0.35
CA PHE A 18 27.20 2.64 -0.76
C PHE A 18 27.63 4.08 -0.39
N GLY A 19 27.99 4.32 0.88
CA GLY A 19 28.50 5.57 1.38
C GLY A 19 27.43 6.58 1.83
N ASP A 20 27.89 7.65 2.48
CA ASP A 20 27.01 8.66 3.12
C ASP A 20 26.05 9.32 2.13
N ARG A 21 26.56 9.68 0.95
CA ARG A 21 25.73 10.36 -0.06
C ARG A 21 24.56 9.51 -0.54
N THR A 22 24.81 8.21 -0.80
CA THR A 22 23.75 7.28 -1.22
C THR A 22 22.76 7.06 -0.09
N SER A 23 23.24 6.90 1.14
CA SER A 23 22.42 6.78 2.34
C SER A 23 21.47 7.97 2.50
N PHE A 24 22.01 9.17 2.41
CA PHE A 24 21.25 10.40 2.57
C PHE A 24 20.19 10.56 1.46
N LEU A 25 20.57 10.34 0.20
CA LEU A 25 19.63 10.36 -0.93
C LEU A 25 18.52 9.31 -0.76
N PHE A 26 18.85 8.10 -0.33
CA PHE A 26 17.86 7.04 -0.08
C PHE A 26 16.86 7.45 1.00
N ILE A 27 17.34 7.97 2.13
CA ILE A 27 16.48 8.39 3.25
C ILE A 27 15.53 9.51 2.84
N ILE A 28 16.06 10.55 2.17
CA ILE A 28 15.24 11.68 1.73
C ILE A 28 14.25 11.24 0.65
N LEU A 29 14.69 10.47 -0.34
CA LEU A 29 13.82 10.00 -1.41
C LEU A 29 12.67 9.16 -0.83
N LEU A 30 12.98 8.16 0.00
CA LEU A 30 11.97 7.31 0.60
C LEU A 30 11.02 8.09 1.53
N GLY A 31 11.54 9.03 2.31
CA GLY A 31 10.74 9.85 3.24
C GLY A 31 9.90 10.93 2.55
N CYS A 32 10.26 11.36 1.33
CA CYS A 32 9.61 12.45 0.63
C CYS A 32 8.78 12.03 -0.60
N ILE A 33 8.85 10.77 -1.01
CA ILE A 33 7.96 10.26 -2.07
C ILE A 33 6.51 10.27 -1.55
N PRO A 34 5.56 10.86 -2.30
CA PRO A 34 4.18 11.01 -1.85
C PRO A 34 3.52 9.70 -1.40
N CYS A 35 3.67 8.61 -2.15
CA CYS A 35 3.11 7.32 -1.77
C CYS A 35 3.66 6.80 -0.43
N SER A 36 4.92 7.09 -0.09
CA SER A 36 5.50 6.69 1.20
C SER A 36 4.82 7.40 2.37
N MET A 37 4.44 8.66 2.21
CA MET A 37 3.75 9.43 3.26
C MET A 37 2.36 8.86 3.53
N VAL A 38 1.61 8.56 2.47
CA VAL A 38 0.26 7.95 2.57
C VAL A 38 0.35 6.60 3.28
N TYR A 39 1.22 5.69 2.81
CA TYR A 39 1.31 4.34 3.40
C TYR A 39 2.08 4.28 4.73
N ALA A 40 2.75 5.35 5.15
CA ALA A 40 3.41 5.41 6.46
C ALA A 40 2.41 5.46 7.62
N VAL A 41 1.26 6.10 7.41
CA VAL A 41 0.24 6.33 8.43
C VAL A 41 -0.90 5.31 8.39
N GLN A 42 -1.12 4.66 7.24
CA GLN A 42 -2.15 3.63 7.14
C GLN A 42 -1.87 2.43 8.04
N VAL A 43 -2.86 2.02 8.83
CA VAL A 43 -2.83 0.82 9.70
C VAL A 43 -3.08 -0.43 8.83
N ARG A 44 -2.17 -0.66 7.87
CA ARG A 44 -2.18 -1.80 6.95
C ARG A 44 -0.77 -2.40 6.84
N MET A 45 -0.67 -3.59 6.27
CA MET A 45 0.56 -4.35 6.09
C MET A 45 1.62 -3.69 5.18
N TYR A 46 1.29 -2.68 4.39
CA TYR A 46 2.15 -2.14 3.33
C TYR A 46 3.51 -1.65 3.82
N SER A 47 3.56 -0.87 4.92
CA SER A 47 4.82 -0.36 5.49
C SER A 47 5.72 -1.48 6.03
N TRP A 48 5.13 -2.53 6.63
CA TRP A 48 5.86 -3.72 7.05
C TRP A 48 6.40 -4.51 5.85
N ALA A 49 5.59 -4.67 4.81
CA ALA A 49 6.00 -5.34 3.58
C ALA A 49 7.14 -4.58 2.87
N LEU A 50 7.08 -3.24 2.83
CA LEU A 50 8.16 -2.38 2.34
C LEU A 50 9.47 -2.62 3.10
N PHE A 51 9.41 -2.62 4.44
CA PHE A 51 10.58 -2.90 5.28
C PHE A 51 11.17 -4.28 4.97
N CYS A 52 10.33 -5.31 4.96
CA CYS A 52 10.77 -6.68 4.72
C CYS A 52 11.39 -6.88 3.33
N VAL A 53 10.76 -6.36 2.27
CA VAL A 53 11.29 -6.47 0.90
C VAL A 53 12.59 -5.69 0.75
N THR A 54 12.68 -4.48 1.30
CA THR A 54 13.91 -3.68 1.27
C THR A 54 15.05 -4.37 2.03
N ALA A 55 14.76 -4.88 3.23
CA ALA A 55 15.73 -5.62 4.04
C ALA A 55 16.18 -6.92 3.36
N CYS A 56 15.26 -7.64 2.69
CA CYS A 56 15.55 -8.83 1.89
C CYS A 56 16.51 -8.50 0.75
N GLY A 57 16.29 -7.42 0.00
CA GLY A 57 17.18 -6.99 -1.08
C GLY A 57 18.57 -6.61 -0.57
N LEU A 58 18.67 -5.91 0.56
CA LEU A 58 19.94 -5.60 1.19
C LEU A 58 20.66 -6.85 1.74
N ALA A 59 19.90 -7.82 2.29
CA ALA A 59 20.45 -9.09 2.72
C ALA A 59 21.02 -9.91 1.54
N ALA A 60 20.33 -9.91 0.39
CA ALA A 60 20.82 -10.53 -0.83
C ALA A 60 22.15 -9.91 -1.30
N TRP A 61 22.27 -8.58 -1.23
CA TRP A 61 23.53 -7.89 -1.48
C TRP A 61 24.63 -8.31 -0.49
N GLU A 62 24.32 -8.34 0.82
CA GLU A 62 25.27 -8.76 1.85
C GLU A 62 25.75 -10.20 1.62
N ILE A 63 24.88 -11.12 1.23
CA ILE A 63 25.25 -12.49 0.88
C ILE A 63 26.20 -12.51 -0.33
N TYR A 64 25.86 -11.74 -1.35
CA TYR A 64 26.72 -11.67 -2.54
C TYR A 64 28.13 -11.19 -2.20
N VAL A 65 28.25 -10.18 -1.32
CA VAL A 65 29.55 -9.61 -0.92
C VAL A 65 30.27 -10.45 0.14
N ASN A 66 29.61 -10.80 1.25
CA ASN A 66 30.27 -11.24 2.50
C ASN A 66 30.05 -12.72 2.89
N ASP A 67 28.98 -13.39 2.46
CA ASP A 67 28.65 -14.79 2.80
C ASP A 67 28.62 -15.13 4.31
N ARG A 68 28.04 -14.27 5.15
CA ARG A 68 27.87 -14.56 6.58
C ARG A 68 26.56 -15.34 6.81
N TRP A 69 26.55 -16.30 7.75
CA TRP A 69 25.35 -17.04 8.12
C TRP A 69 24.20 -16.11 8.56
N SER A 70 24.52 -15.06 9.32
CA SER A 70 23.53 -14.07 9.74
C SER A 70 22.81 -13.38 8.57
N CYS A 71 23.48 -13.20 7.42
CA CYS A 71 22.86 -12.62 6.23
C CYS A 71 21.83 -13.58 5.61
N TRP A 72 22.11 -14.88 5.61
CA TRP A 72 21.18 -15.91 5.15
C TRP A 72 19.96 -16.03 6.06
N ILE A 73 20.18 -16.01 7.39
CA ILE A 73 19.07 -16.00 8.37
C ILE A 73 18.22 -14.75 8.16
N TRP A 74 18.85 -13.59 8.01
CA TRP A 74 18.13 -12.32 7.81
C TRP A 74 17.35 -12.31 6.49
N LEU A 75 17.93 -12.82 5.40
CA LEU A 75 17.22 -13.04 4.14
C LEU A 75 15.96 -13.89 4.34
N THR A 76 16.10 -15.02 5.03
CA THR A 76 15.00 -15.96 5.28
C THR A 76 13.89 -15.30 6.11
N VAL A 77 14.23 -14.67 7.23
CA VAL A 77 13.25 -14.01 8.13
C VAL A 77 12.48 -12.93 7.37
N THR A 78 13.18 -12.07 6.63
CA THR A 78 12.54 -10.97 5.91
C THR A 78 11.74 -11.46 4.71
N ALA A 79 12.20 -12.49 3.99
CA ALA A 79 11.47 -13.08 2.88
C ALA A 79 10.18 -13.78 3.33
N VAL A 80 10.26 -14.59 4.40
CA VAL A 80 9.09 -15.28 4.95
C VAL A 80 8.09 -14.25 5.51
N ALA A 81 8.55 -13.27 6.28
CA ALA A 81 7.68 -12.20 6.79
C ALA A 81 6.98 -11.46 5.64
N ALA A 82 7.70 -11.09 4.57
CA ALA A 82 7.11 -10.43 3.41
C ALA A 82 6.04 -11.31 2.74
N ALA A 83 6.26 -12.62 2.65
CA ALA A 83 5.34 -13.58 2.05
C ALA A 83 4.01 -13.69 2.83
N TYR A 84 4.07 -13.65 4.15
CA TYR A 84 2.88 -13.66 5.00
C TYR A 84 2.13 -12.31 5.04
N LEU A 85 2.83 -11.21 4.76
CA LEU A 85 2.24 -9.88 4.80
C LEU A 85 1.40 -9.56 3.56
N HIS A 86 1.90 -9.89 2.35
CA HIS A 86 1.22 -9.50 1.11
C HIS A 86 1.70 -10.32 -0.10
N TYR A 87 0.82 -10.77 -0.99
CA TYR A 87 1.16 -11.61 -2.15
C TYR A 87 2.10 -10.94 -3.15
N PHE A 88 1.99 -9.63 -3.37
CA PHE A 88 2.94 -8.91 -4.23
C PHE A 88 4.30 -8.71 -3.54
N ALA A 89 4.34 -8.64 -2.19
CA ALA A 89 5.61 -8.71 -1.46
C ALA A 89 6.22 -10.11 -1.56
N PHE A 90 5.42 -11.17 -1.51
CA PHE A 90 5.86 -12.55 -1.78
C PHE A 90 6.45 -12.67 -3.19
N ALA A 91 5.78 -12.17 -4.23
CA ALA A 91 6.32 -12.13 -5.59
C ALA A 91 7.66 -11.36 -5.65
N SER A 92 7.75 -10.22 -4.98
CA SER A 92 8.98 -9.42 -4.93
C SER A 92 10.15 -10.19 -4.29
N VAL A 93 9.93 -10.92 -3.19
CA VAL A 93 11.01 -11.71 -2.57
C VAL A 93 11.37 -12.95 -3.37
N ILE A 94 10.45 -13.57 -4.09
CA ILE A 94 10.75 -14.62 -5.07
C ILE A 94 11.68 -14.08 -6.16
N ILE A 95 11.38 -12.90 -6.71
CA ILE A 95 12.21 -12.24 -7.72
C ILE A 95 13.61 -11.94 -7.15
N ILE A 96 13.71 -11.39 -5.93
CA ILE A 96 15.00 -11.14 -5.25
C ILE A 96 15.81 -12.43 -5.13
N ASN A 97 15.18 -13.52 -4.67
CA ASN A 97 15.86 -14.82 -4.54
C ASN A 97 16.30 -15.40 -5.87
N GLY A 98 15.46 -15.27 -6.91
CA GLY A 98 15.82 -15.68 -8.28
C GLY A 98 16.99 -14.87 -8.83
N LEU A 99 16.98 -13.56 -8.65
CA LEU A 99 18.08 -12.68 -9.06
C LEU A 99 19.39 -12.98 -8.29
N LEU A 100 19.29 -13.26 -6.98
CA LEU A 100 20.43 -13.72 -6.20
C LEU A 100 20.97 -15.05 -6.73
N PHE A 101 20.11 -16.03 -7.02
CA PHE A 101 20.50 -17.29 -7.63
C PHE A 101 21.29 -17.07 -8.93
N LEU A 102 20.76 -16.29 -9.84
CA LEU A 102 21.43 -15.98 -11.10
C LEU A 102 22.77 -15.30 -10.87
N ALA A 103 22.84 -14.32 -9.96
CA ALA A 103 24.08 -13.64 -9.62
C ALA A 103 25.16 -14.59 -9.05
N LEU A 104 24.74 -15.57 -8.25
CA LEU A 104 25.64 -16.61 -7.71
C LEU A 104 26.06 -17.61 -8.80
N LEU A 105 25.13 -18.01 -9.68
CA LEU A 105 25.37 -18.99 -10.75
C LEU A 105 26.35 -18.47 -11.79
N PHE A 106 26.21 -17.22 -12.20
CA PHE A 106 27.08 -16.63 -13.25
C PHE A 106 28.43 -16.12 -12.72
N SER A 107 28.61 -16.04 -11.40
CA SER A 107 29.90 -15.68 -10.79
C SER A 107 30.68 -16.93 -10.37
N ARG A 108 31.78 -17.26 -11.08
CA ARG A 108 32.64 -18.43 -10.75
C ARG A 108 33.06 -18.48 -9.29
N GLU A 109 33.43 -17.33 -8.71
CA GLU A 109 33.85 -17.22 -7.32
C GLU A 109 32.72 -17.41 -6.30
N LYS A 110 31.47 -17.13 -6.69
CA LYS A 110 30.31 -17.14 -5.80
C LYS A 110 29.53 -18.45 -5.88
N ARG A 111 29.77 -19.31 -6.88
CA ARG A 111 29.06 -20.61 -7.06
C ARG A 111 29.10 -21.50 -5.81
N LYS A 112 30.15 -21.42 -5.00
CA LYS A 112 30.26 -22.15 -3.73
C LYS A 112 29.16 -21.82 -2.73
N LYS A 113 28.42 -20.69 -2.91
CA LYS A 113 27.31 -20.28 -2.08
C LYS A 113 25.97 -20.91 -2.51
N LEU A 114 25.93 -21.58 -3.69
CA LEU A 114 24.69 -22.19 -4.20
C LEU A 114 24.13 -23.25 -3.26
N GLY A 115 24.99 -24.05 -2.60
CA GLY A 115 24.53 -25.03 -1.60
C GLY A 115 23.76 -24.36 -0.44
N LYS A 116 24.27 -23.24 0.06
CA LYS A 116 23.54 -22.46 1.08
C LYS A 116 22.25 -21.86 0.52
N TRP A 117 22.29 -21.36 -0.72
CA TRP A 117 21.07 -20.84 -1.37
C TRP A 117 19.99 -21.89 -1.45
N VAL A 118 20.31 -23.12 -1.88
CA VAL A 118 19.34 -24.25 -1.90
C VAL A 118 18.81 -24.52 -0.49
N LEU A 119 19.70 -24.66 0.50
CA LEU A 119 19.30 -24.94 1.89
C LEU A 119 18.30 -23.89 2.41
N PHE A 120 18.63 -22.60 2.27
CA PHE A 120 17.77 -21.54 2.78
C PHE A 120 16.50 -21.34 1.95
N SER A 121 16.54 -21.62 0.64
CA SER A 121 15.32 -21.65 -0.19
C SER A 121 14.37 -22.75 0.23
N LEU A 122 14.87 -23.96 0.50
CA LEU A 122 14.06 -25.06 1.05
C LEU A 122 13.48 -24.70 2.42
N LEU A 123 14.26 -24.07 3.29
CA LEU A 123 13.78 -23.59 4.59
C LEU A 123 12.68 -22.53 4.43
N MET A 124 12.84 -21.56 3.55
CA MET A 124 11.79 -20.54 3.28
C MET A 124 10.52 -21.20 2.77
N THR A 125 10.64 -22.16 1.85
CA THR A 125 9.50 -22.92 1.35
C THR A 125 8.81 -23.69 2.47
N ALA A 126 9.57 -24.42 3.30
CA ALA A 126 9.02 -25.16 4.43
C ALA A 126 8.28 -24.28 5.43
N LEU A 127 8.83 -23.09 5.72
CA LEU A 127 8.20 -22.10 6.62
C LEU A 127 6.93 -21.48 6.02
N TYR A 128 6.77 -21.48 4.70
CA TYR A 128 5.57 -20.97 4.04
C TYR A 128 4.49 -22.04 3.82
N LEU A 129 4.84 -23.34 3.85
CA LEU A 129 3.88 -24.45 3.65
C LEU A 129 2.62 -24.38 4.52
N PRO A 130 2.68 -23.97 5.81
CA PRO A 130 1.48 -23.87 6.65
C PRO A 130 0.44 -22.88 6.10
N TRP A 131 0.86 -21.91 5.27
CA TRP A 131 -0.05 -20.94 4.64
C TRP A 131 -0.72 -21.44 3.37
N MET A 132 -0.23 -22.52 2.75
CA MET A 132 -0.71 -23.01 1.46
C MET A 132 -2.21 -23.33 1.41
N PRO A 133 -2.85 -23.91 2.44
CA PRO A 133 -4.30 -24.13 2.43
C PRO A 133 -5.08 -22.82 2.31
N TYR A 134 -4.69 -21.80 3.09
CA TYR A 134 -5.31 -20.46 3.04
C TYR A 134 -5.05 -19.75 1.72
N PHE A 135 -3.85 -19.90 1.16
CA PHE A 135 -3.53 -19.38 -0.17
C PHE A 135 -4.44 -19.97 -1.24
N TYR A 136 -4.63 -21.28 -1.23
CA TYR A 136 -5.52 -21.97 -2.17
C TYR A 136 -6.97 -21.49 -2.03
N GLU A 137 -7.48 -21.41 -0.81
CA GLU A 137 -8.83 -20.90 -0.54
C GLU A 137 -9.01 -19.45 -1.05
N GLN A 138 -8.04 -18.59 -0.81
CA GLN A 138 -8.12 -17.21 -1.28
C GLN A 138 -8.05 -17.09 -2.81
N VAL A 139 -7.21 -17.89 -3.47
CA VAL A 139 -7.14 -17.92 -4.94
C VAL A 139 -8.48 -18.37 -5.54
N THR A 140 -9.09 -19.44 -5.01
CA THR A 140 -10.39 -19.94 -5.49
C THR A 140 -11.53 -18.94 -5.24
N ARG A 141 -11.50 -18.23 -4.12
CA ARG A 141 -12.47 -17.17 -3.82
C ARG A 141 -12.33 -16.01 -4.80
N VAL A 142 -11.11 -15.59 -5.14
CA VAL A 142 -10.84 -14.53 -6.11
C VAL A 142 -11.29 -14.96 -7.52
N GLU A 143 -11.12 -16.23 -7.90
CA GLU A 143 -11.59 -16.78 -9.19
C GLU A 143 -13.13 -16.73 -9.32
N ALA A 144 -13.88 -16.78 -8.21
CA ALA A 144 -15.33 -16.69 -8.21
C ALA A 144 -15.90 -15.28 -8.47
N GLY A 145 -15.10 -14.24 -8.31
CA GLY A 145 -15.44 -12.85 -8.54
C GLY A 145 -14.61 -11.91 -7.66
N TYR A 146 -14.07 -10.87 -8.25
CA TYR A 146 -13.23 -9.91 -7.52
C TYR A 146 -13.53 -8.47 -7.95
N TRP A 147 -13.43 -7.55 -7.02
CA TRP A 147 -13.83 -6.16 -7.20
C TRP A 147 -12.86 -5.32 -8.05
N ILE A 148 -11.65 -5.84 -8.38
CA ILE A 148 -10.66 -5.11 -9.19
C ILE A 148 -11.11 -5.04 -10.64
N PRO A 149 -11.16 -3.84 -11.27
CA PRO A 149 -11.56 -3.68 -12.65
C PRO A 149 -10.55 -4.30 -13.64
N PRO A 150 -10.97 -4.61 -14.87
CA PRO A 150 -10.10 -5.12 -15.91
C PRO A 150 -8.92 -4.19 -16.21
N ILE A 151 -7.79 -4.78 -16.61
CA ILE A 151 -6.58 -4.05 -17.00
C ILE A 151 -6.80 -3.34 -18.34
N THR A 152 -6.51 -2.05 -18.35
CA THR A 152 -6.53 -1.18 -19.53
C THR A 152 -5.15 -0.62 -19.81
N GLY A 153 -4.98 0.07 -20.96
CA GLY A 153 -3.75 0.84 -21.25
C GLY A 153 -3.49 1.93 -20.20
N GLU A 154 -4.55 2.50 -19.64
CA GLU A 154 -4.47 3.47 -18.57
C GLU A 154 -3.93 2.84 -17.28
N THR A 155 -4.36 1.64 -16.92
CA THR A 155 -3.81 0.87 -15.79
C THR A 155 -2.30 0.66 -15.92
N VAL A 156 -1.82 0.34 -17.12
CA VAL A 156 -0.38 0.17 -17.37
C VAL A 156 0.36 1.50 -17.24
N TRP A 157 -0.24 2.58 -17.71
CA TRP A 157 0.34 3.92 -17.58
C TRP A 157 0.35 4.40 -16.13
N SER A 158 -0.69 4.12 -15.36
CA SER A 158 -0.80 4.48 -13.94
C SER A 158 0.32 3.90 -13.09
N TYR A 159 0.86 2.72 -13.44
CA TYR A 159 2.04 2.17 -12.78
C TYR A 159 3.24 3.14 -12.80
N PHE A 160 3.50 3.77 -13.93
CA PHE A 160 4.61 4.72 -14.03
C PHE A 160 4.35 6.03 -13.27
N LEU A 161 3.09 6.39 -13.14
CA LEU A 161 2.69 7.63 -12.47
C LEU A 161 2.42 7.43 -10.98
N TRP A 162 2.01 6.24 -10.56
CA TRP A 162 1.50 5.99 -9.23
C TRP A 162 2.46 6.38 -8.09
N ALA A 163 3.74 6.03 -8.20
CA ALA A 163 4.73 6.36 -7.17
C ALA A 163 4.81 7.86 -6.89
N PHE A 164 4.50 8.67 -7.91
CA PHE A 164 4.63 10.11 -7.95
C PHE A 164 3.30 10.81 -8.22
N GLY A 165 2.29 10.07 -8.68
CA GLY A 165 0.96 10.57 -9.07
C GLY A 165 0.12 11.05 -7.89
N LEU A 166 0.49 10.68 -6.66
CA LEU A 166 -0.05 11.24 -5.42
C LEU A 166 0.61 12.58 -5.07
N ALA A 167 1.51 13.09 -5.92
CA ALA A 167 2.10 14.41 -5.72
C ALA A 167 1.05 15.49 -5.99
N PRO A 168 1.03 16.56 -5.17
CA PRO A 168 0.08 17.66 -5.30
C PRO A 168 0.21 18.42 -6.62
N VAL A 169 1.35 18.28 -7.30
CA VAL A 169 1.62 18.88 -8.62
C VAL A 169 1.94 17.77 -9.62
N PRO A 170 1.02 17.41 -10.54
CA PRO A 170 1.21 16.30 -11.49
C PRO A 170 2.50 16.36 -12.31
N GLN A 171 2.97 17.57 -12.60
CA GLN A 171 4.21 17.79 -13.36
C GLN A 171 5.46 17.26 -12.64
N THR A 172 5.44 17.15 -11.32
CA THR A 172 6.54 16.56 -10.56
C THR A 172 6.81 15.11 -10.93
N THR A 173 5.78 14.38 -11.36
CA THR A 173 5.91 13.00 -11.85
C THR A 173 6.90 12.89 -13.02
N TYR A 174 6.83 13.80 -13.98
CA TYR A 174 7.75 13.79 -15.11
C TYR A 174 9.20 14.07 -14.68
N VAL A 175 9.39 14.94 -13.70
CA VAL A 175 10.73 15.21 -13.13
C VAL A 175 11.28 13.95 -12.48
N PHE A 176 10.47 13.22 -11.71
CA PHE A 176 10.87 11.95 -11.11
C PHE A 176 11.23 10.90 -12.17
N LEU A 177 10.46 10.80 -13.25
CA LEU A 177 10.75 9.88 -14.35
C LEU A 177 12.10 10.22 -15.03
N VAL A 178 12.37 11.50 -15.26
CA VAL A 178 13.66 11.96 -15.81
C VAL A 178 14.81 11.64 -14.86
N ILE A 179 14.67 11.90 -13.55
CA ILE A 179 15.67 11.56 -12.55
C ILE A 179 15.95 10.06 -12.54
N SER A 180 14.90 9.24 -12.58
CA SER A 180 15.01 7.76 -12.60
C SER A 180 15.71 7.26 -13.87
N LEU A 181 15.41 7.86 -15.02
CA LEU A 181 16.09 7.55 -16.29
C LEU A 181 17.58 7.91 -16.24
N LEU A 182 17.90 9.11 -15.74
CA LEU A 182 19.31 9.54 -15.58
C LEU A 182 20.06 8.65 -14.58
N ALA A 183 19.39 8.22 -13.49
CA ALA A 183 19.95 7.25 -12.55
C ALA A 183 20.23 5.91 -13.24
N GLY A 184 19.32 5.41 -14.07
CA GLY A 184 19.51 4.20 -14.87
C GLY A 184 20.70 4.29 -15.82
N ILE A 185 20.81 5.37 -16.58
CA ILE A 185 21.97 5.63 -17.46
C ILE A 185 23.27 5.65 -16.63
N SER A 186 23.28 6.32 -15.48
CA SER A 186 24.43 6.36 -14.58
C SER A 186 24.82 4.98 -14.07
N CYS A 187 23.84 4.11 -13.75
CA CYS A 187 24.09 2.73 -13.36
C CYS A 187 24.71 1.93 -14.51
N LEU A 188 24.21 2.05 -15.73
CA LEU A 188 24.76 1.38 -16.92
C LEU A 188 26.20 1.83 -17.21
N VAL A 189 26.51 3.11 -17.06
CA VAL A 189 27.88 3.62 -17.17
C VAL A 189 28.78 3.04 -16.06
N SER A 190 28.23 2.88 -14.84
CA SER A 190 28.98 2.24 -13.73
C SER A 190 29.29 0.78 -14.04
N VAL A 191 28.33 0.03 -14.61
CA VAL A 191 28.54 -1.37 -15.02
C VAL A 191 29.67 -1.49 -16.04
N LYS A 192 29.71 -0.61 -17.05
CA LYS A 192 30.77 -0.58 -18.05
C LYS A 192 32.17 -0.30 -17.48
N LYS A 193 32.26 0.48 -16.40
CA LYS A 193 33.52 0.77 -15.71
C LYS A 193 34.10 -0.43 -14.93
N GLY A 194 33.21 -1.35 -14.50
CA GLY A 194 33.62 -2.52 -13.73
C GLY A 194 33.97 -2.19 -12.27
N GLY A 195 34.71 -3.12 -11.63
CA GLY A 195 35.13 -2.99 -10.24
C GLY A 195 33.96 -2.90 -9.23
N GLU A 196 34.19 -2.27 -8.10
CA GLU A 196 33.15 -2.09 -7.06
C GLU A 196 32.03 -1.16 -7.52
N GLU A 197 32.34 -0.16 -8.35
CA GLU A 197 31.30 0.70 -8.96
C GLU A 197 30.40 -0.09 -9.91
N GLY A 198 30.96 -0.98 -10.70
CA GLY A 198 30.21 -1.86 -11.59
C GLY A 198 29.28 -2.79 -10.83
N LYS A 199 29.77 -3.42 -9.76
CA LYS A 199 28.94 -4.27 -8.87
C LYS A 199 27.76 -3.49 -8.28
N ALA A 200 28.01 -2.28 -7.78
CA ALA A 200 26.96 -1.43 -7.25
C ALA A 200 25.94 -1.00 -8.33
N GLY A 201 26.42 -0.72 -9.56
CA GLY A 201 25.56 -0.42 -10.71
C GLY A 201 24.66 -1.60 -11.10
N VAL A 202 25.22 -2.82 -11.15
CA VAL A 202 24.45 -4.06 -11.38
C VAL A 202 23.38 -4.23 -10.29
N PHE A 203 23.76 -4.12 -9.02
CA PHE A 203 22.82 -4.24 -7.91
C PHE A 203 21.71 -3.21 -8.00
N ALA A 204 22.00 -1.96 -8.32
CA ALA A 204 21.00 -0.93 -8.51
C ALA A 204 20.00 -1.30 -9.62
N LEU A 205 20.48 -1.78 -10.77
CA LEU A 205 19.62 -2.24 -11.86
C LEU A 205 18.74 -3.43 -11.44
N LEU A 206 19.28 -4.36 -10.66
CA LEU A 206 18.50 -5.46 -10.08
C LEU A 206 17.45 -4.95 -9.08
N CYS A 207 17.76 -3.92 -8.30
CA CYS A 207 16.79 -3.26 -7.44
C CYS A 207 15.62 -2.63 -8.24
N MET A 208 15.87 -2.07 -9.43
CA MET A 208 14.80 -1.59 -10.32
C MET A 208 14.03 -2.73 -10.96
N ALA A 209 14.69 -3.84 -11.29
CA ALA A 209 14.03 -5.00 -11.87
C ALA A 209 12.95 -5.61 -10.95
N VAL A 210 13.11 -5.56 -9.62
CA VAL A 210 12.15 -6.14 -8.68
C VAL A 210 10.76 -5.49 -8.80
N PRO A 211 10.57 -4.18 -8.58
CA PRO A 211 9.24 -3.56 -8.72
C PRO A 211 8.68 -3.71 -10.14
N THR A 212 9.54 -3.62 -11.19
CA THR A 212 9.13 -3.77 -12.58
C THR A 212 8.61 -5.18 -12.89
N LEU A 213 9.34 -6.21 -12.46
CA LEU A 213 8.89 -7.60 -12.65
C LEU A 213 7.69 -7.96 -11.77
N THR A 214 7.59 -7.40 -10.57
CA THR A 214 6.42 -7.56 -9.70
C THR A 214 5.17 -6.96 -10.35
N ALA A 215 5.26 -5.73 -10.83
CA ALA A 215 4.15 -5.08 -11.54
C ALA A 215 3.80 -5.82 -12.85
N GLY A 216 4.81 -6.11 -13.68
CA GLY A 216 4.63 -6.83 -14.95
C GLY A 216 4.02 -8.22 -14.75
N GLY A 217 4.45 -8.95 -13.72
CA GLY A 217 3.85 -10.23 -13.34
C GLY A 217 2.40 -10.10 -12.89
N GLY A 218 2.08 -9.11 -12.07
CA GLY A 218 0.72 -8.80 -11.64
C GLY A 218 -0.20 -8.42 -12.81
N ILE A 219 0.27 -7.57 -13.71
CA ILE A 219 -0.46 -7.17 -14.93
C ILE A 219 -0.68 -8.41 -15.83
N LEU A 220 0.38 -9.19 -16.07
CA LEU A 220 0.29 -10.39 -16.92
C LEU A 220 -0.72 -11.41 -16.37
N LEU A 221 -0.68 -11.69 -15.07
CA LEU A 221 -1.64 -12.58 -14.42
C LEU A 221 -3.06 -12.02 -14.51
N SER A 222 -3.22 -10.70 -14.37
CA SER A 222 -4.52 -10.03 -14.48
C SER A 222 -5.11 -10.13 -15.90
N LEU A 223 -4.25 -10.09 -16.93
CA LEU A 223 -4.67 -10.26 -18.33
C LEU A 223 -4.99 -11.71 -18.69
N LEU A 224 -4.28 -12.67 -18.09
CA LEU A 224 -4.41 -14.09 -18.45
C LEU A 224 -5.52 -14.82 -17.67
N LYS A 225 -5.83 -14.36 -16.46
CA LYS A 225 -6.83 -15.02 -15.59
C LYS A 225 -7.89 -14.05 -15.14
N GLN A 226 -7.61 -13.30 -14.09
CA GLN A 226 -8.57 -12.41 -13.45
C GLN A 226 -7.85 -11.16 -12.93
N PRO A 227 -8.49 -9.99 -12.99
CA PRO A 227 -7.90 -8.75 -12.50
C PRO A 227 -7.53 -8.85 -11.01
N ILE A 228 -6.23 -8.79 -10.72
CA ILE A 228 -5.67 -8.82 -9.36
C ILE A 228 -4.68 -7.68 -9.12
N TYR A 229 -4.33 -6.93 -10.16
CA TYR A 229 -3.33 -5.88 -10.08
C TYR A 229 -3.94 -4.55 -9.67
N ARG A 230 -3.32 -3.93 -8.66
CA ARG A 230 -3.50 -2.53 -8.27
C ARG A 230 -2.13 -1.91 -8.08
N ASP A 231 -1.98 -0.65 -8.47
CA ASP A 231 -0.71 0.09 -8.40
C ASP A 231 -0.09 0.06 -7.00
N GLN A 232 -0.91 0.25 -5.98
CA GLN A 232 -0.50 0.21 -4.57
C GLN A 232 0.14 -1.11 -4.14
N TYR A 233 -0.13 -2.22 -4.82
CA TYR A 233 0.43 -3.53 -4.48
C TYR A 233 1.92 -3.65 -4.81
N VAL A 234 2.48 -2.71 -5.59
CA VAL A 234 3.91 -2.62 -5.86
C VAL A 234 4.67 -1.84 -4.78
N PHE A 235 3.94 -1.13 -3.90
CA PHE A 235 4.55 -0.33 -2.82
C PHE A 235 5.57 -1.10 -1.96
N PRO A 236 5.40 -2.38 -1.61
CA PRO A 236 6.42 -3.15 -0.90
C PRO A 236 7.82 -3.12 -1.54
N ALA A 237 7.91 -2.96 -2.87
CA ALA A 237 9.18 -2.91 -3.58
C ALA A 237 9.74 -1.48 -3.76
N MET A 238 9.03 -0.43 -3.30
CA MET A 238 9.45 0.98 -3.47
C MET A 238 10.78 1.31 -2.79
N GLY A 239 11.11 0.66 -1.69
CA GLY A 239 12.42 0.84 -1.06
C GLY A 239 13.58 0.44 -1.97
N LEU A 240 13.40 -0.57 -2.82
CA LEU A 240 14.39 -0.96 -3.83
C LEU A 240 14.46 0.04 -4.98
N PHE A 241 13.32 0.58 -5.41
CA PHE A 241 13.30 1.69 -6.38
C PHE A 241 14.05 2.92 -5.86
N CYS A 242 13.83 3.30 -4.60
CA CYS A 242 14.56 4.40 -3.97
C CYS A 242 16.07 4.10 -3.90
N LEU A 243 16.43 2.86 -3.62
CA LEU A 243 17.82 2.42 -3.57
C LEU A 243 18.49 2.47 -4.96
N PHE A 244 17.79 2.01 -6.00
CA PHE A 244 18.24 2.16 -7.40
C PHE A 244 18.52 3.63 -7.73
N THR A 245 17.57 4.52 -7.47
CA THR A 245 17.69 5.94 -7.76
C THR A 245 18.83 6.58 -6.98
N ALA A 246 18.95 6.27 -5.68
CA ALA A 246 20.01 6.82 -4.82
C ALA A 246 21.42 6.39 -5.27
N ILE A 247 21.59 5.09 -5.63
CA ILE A 247 22.87 4.58 -6.14
C ILE A 247 23.21 5.22 -7.49
N GLY A 248 22.24 5.36 -8.38
CA GLY A 248 22.44 6.00 -9.69
C GLY A 248 22.83 7.47 -9.56
N CYS A 249 22.16 8.21 -8.68
CA CYS A 249 22.41 9.64 -8.47
C CYS A 249 23.73 9.94 -7.71
N ARG A 250 24.37 8.97 -7.06
CA ARG A 250 25.61 9.19 -6.30
C ARG A 250 26.76 9.76 -7.14
N ARG A 251 26.75 9.53 -8.46
CA ARG A 251 27.79 9.99 -9.40
C ARG A 251 27.54 11.38 -9.97
N PHE A 252 26.39 11.96 -9.74
CA PHE A 252 26.09 13.29 -10.24
C PHE A 252 26.96 14.34 -9.54
N ARG A 253 27.20 15.44 -10.19
CA ARG A 253 27.89 16.58 -9.57
C ARG A 253 27.15 16.98 -8.30
N LYS A 254 27.88 17.54 -7.32
CA LYS A 254 27.32 17.91 -6.01
C LYS A 254 26.15 18.90 -6.16
N GLU A 255 26.26 19.81 -7.11
CA GLU A 255 25.26 20.85 -7.40
C GLU A 255 23.94 20.21 -7.91
N ILE A 256 24.06 19.24 -8.83
CA ILE A 256 22.88 18.50 -9.36
C ILE A 256 22.23 17.66 -8.26
N ALA A 257 23.01 16.99 -7.44
CA ALA A 257 22.48 16.21 -6.34
C ALA A 257 21.82 17.10 -5.27
N ALA A 258 22.36 18.29 -5.00
CA ALA A 258 21.73 19.25 -4.11
C ALA A 258 20.42 19.77 -4.69
N LEU A 259 20.35 20.03 -5.99
CA LEU A 259 19.10 20.42 -6.67
C LEU A 259 18.02 19.35 -6.53
N PHE A 260 18.38 18.06 -6.77
CA PHE A 260 17.44 16.95 -6.58
C PHE A 260 16.98 16.84 -5.12
N LEU A 261 17.90 17.01 -4.18
CA LEU A 261 17.58 16.99 -2.75
C LEU A 261 16.56 18.09 -2.40
N VAL A 262 16.77 19.30 -2.84
CA VAL A 262 15.85 20.44 -2.62
C VAL A 262 14.50 20.14 -3.26
N PHE A 263 14.49 19.58 -4.50
CA PHE A 263 13.27 19.16 -5.18
C PHE A 263 12.49 18.13 -4.37
N PHE A 264 13.13 17.05 -3.90
CA PHE A 264 12.46 16.02 -3.10
C PHE A 264 11.94 16.56 -1.78
N LEU A 265 12.70 17.40 -1.10
CA LEU A 265 12.26 18.03 0.15
C LEU A 265 11.07 18.95 -0.08
N ALA A 266 11.06 19.72 -1.18
CA ALA A 266 9.94 20.60 -1.52
C ALA A 266 8.67 19.78 -1.83
N VAL A 267 8.77 18.73 -2.66
CA VAL A 267 7.65 17.85 -2.97
C VAL A 267 7.15 17.17 -1.69
N GLY A 268 8.05 16.67 -0.86
CA GLY A 268 7.71 16.05 0.41
C GLY A 268 7.00 17.01 1.38
N ALA A 269 7.48 18.25 1.50
CA ALA A 269 6.86 19.25 2.36
C ALA A 269 5.46 19.64 1.88
N ILE A 270 5.27 19.79 0.56
CA ILE A 270 3.97 20.08 -0.02
C ILE A 270 3.02 18.88 0.16
N SER A 271 3.47 17.67 -0.13
CA SER A 271 2.68 16.44 0.04
C SER A 271 2.29 16.22 1.50
N TYR A 272 3.22 16.44 2.44
CA TYR A 272 2.92 16.36 3.88
C TYR A 272 1.85 17.37 4.28
N ARG A 273 2.01 18.63 3.84
CA ARG A 273 1.03 19.68 4.13
C ARG A 273 -0.36 19.32 3.63
N ASP A 274 -0.44 18.81 2.39
CA ASP A 274 -1.73 18.54 1.75
C ASP A 274 -2.37 17.27 2.33
N ASN A 275 -1.61 16.20 2.59
CA ASN A 275 -2.09 15.03 3.32
C ASN A 275 -2.52 15.39 4.75
N TYR A 276 -1.72 16.19 5.47
CA TYR A 276 -2.11 16.67 6.80
C TYR A 276 -3.42 17.45 6.77
N ARG A 277 -3.62 18.29 5.76
CA ARG A 277 -4.87 19.04 5.62
C ARG A 277 -6.04 18.15 5.26
N ALA A 278 -5.82 17.14 4.41
CA ALA A 278 -6.86 16.19 4.05
C ALA A 278 -7.26 15.30 5.24
N GLU A 279 -6.29 14.75 5.97
CA GLU A 279 -6.52 13.77 7.03
C GLU A 279 -6.94 14.43 8.38
N TYR A 280 -6.27 15.53 8.78
CA TYR A 280 -6.45 16.12 10.11
C TYR A 280 -7.31 17.40 10.12
N LYS A 281 -7.58 17.96 8.97
CA LYS A 281 -8.56 19.00 8.75
C LYS A 281 -9.69 18.53 7.87
N ALA A 282 -9.82 17.22 7.69
CA ALA A 282 -10.94 16.62 7.02
C ALA A 282 -12.21 17.03 7.76
N THR A 283 -12.79 18.03 7.20
CA THR A 283 -13.96 18.73 7.74
C THR A 283 -15.15 17.80 7.85
N LEU A 284 -15.23 16.76 7.01
CA LEU A 284 -16.35 15.84 7.00
C LEU A 284 -16.45 15.01 8.29
N THR A 285 -15.35 14.41 8.77
CA THR A 285 -15.39 13.65 10.04
C THR A 285 -15.73 14.56 11.22
N ALA A 286 -15.11 15.72 11.31
CA ALA A 286 -15.40 16.67 12.38
C ALA A 286 -16.84 17.20 12.30
N GLN A 287 -17.34 17.49 11.10
CA GLN A 287 -18.73 17.88 10.88
C GLN A 287 -19.71 16.75 11.25
N THR A 288 -19.36 15.52 10.94
CA THR A 288 -20.16 14.34 11.31
C THR A 288 -20.20 14.17 12.83
N GLU A 289 -19.07 14.27 13.50
CA GLU A 289 -19.00 14.19 14.97
C GLU A 289 -19.80 15.33 15.63
N GLU A 290 -19.65 16.56 15.16
CA GLU A 290 -20.41 17.70 15.65
C GLU A 290 -21.92 17.49 15.45
N PHE A 291 -22.33 17.10 14.23
CA PHE A 291 -23.74 16.82 13.91
C PHE A 291 -24.34 15.75 14.83
N PHE A 292 -23.68 14.59 14.98
CA PHE A 292 -24.20 13.50 15.79
C PHE A 292 -24.11 13.78 17.29
N SER A 293 -23.17 14.58 17.75
CA SER A 293 -23.11 15.02 19.16
C SER A 293 -24.33 15.84 19.57
N GLU A 294 -24.90 16.58 18.62
CA GLU A 294 -26.07 17.44 18.85
C GLU A 294 -27.39 16.74 18.55
N ASN A 295 -27.41 15.80 17.60
CA ASN A 295 -28.64 15.27 17.02
C ASN A 295 -28.94 13.80 17.37
N LEU A 296 -27.95 13.00 17.83
CA LEU A 296 -28.15 11.58 18.13
C LEU A 296 -28.88 11.41 19.49
N GLY A 297 -30.17 11.10 19.46
CA GLY A 297 -30.97 10.82 20.64
C GLY A 297 -30.67 9.46 21.27
N GLU A 298 -31.13 9.25 22.50
CA GLU A 298 -30.87 8.01 23.26
C GLU A 298 -31.49 6.76 22.61
N ARG A 299 -32.65 6.91 21.95
CA ARG A 299 -33.36 5.82 21.26
C ARG A 299 -33.20 5.84 19.75
N ASP A 300 -32.32 6.69 19.23
CA ASP A 300 -31.99 6.70 17.80
C ASP A 300 -31.12 5.50 17.41
N LEU A 301 -31.36 4.95 16.23
CA LEU A 301 -30.53 3.92 15.61
C LEU A 301 -29.67 4.53 14.51
N VAL A 302 -28.47 3.97 14.32
CA VAL A 302 -27.59 4.28 13.19
C VAL A 302 -27.55 3.04 12.29
N VAL A 303 -27.94 3.20 11.04
CA VAL A 303 -28.01 2.09 10.07
C VAL A 303 -27.11 2.42 8.89
N TYR A 304 -26.31 1.46 8.46
CA TYR A 304 -25.36 1.61 7.35
C TYR A 304 -25.55 0.48 6.32
N ASN A 305 -25.24 0.74 5.06
CA ASN A 305 -25.45 -0.19 3.95
C ASN A 305 -24.18 -0.86 3.42
N TYR A 306 -23.00 -0.54 3.94
CA TYR A 306 -21.76 -1.18 3.50
C TYR A 306 -21.00 -1.83 4.66
N GLN A 307 -21.05 -3.16 4.73
CA GLN A 307 -20.53 -3.94 5.86
C GLN A 307 -19.03 -3.76 6.14
N ALA A 308 -18.24 -3.42 5.11
CA ALA A 308 -16.80 -3.20 5.29
C ALA A 308 -16.46 -2.02 6.21
N TYR A 309 -17.40 -1.07 6.40
CA TYR A 309 -17.20 0.12 7.23
C TYR A 309 -17.60 -0.06 8.70
N TYR A 310 -18.08 -1.24 9.09
CA TYR A 310 -18.50 -1.53 10.47
C TYR A 310 -17.45 -1.11 11.50
N PHE A 311 -16.19 -1.48 11.31
CA PHE A 311 -15.14 -1.20 12.28
C PHE A 311 -14.82 0.30 12.41
N ASN A 312 -15.00 1.09 11.35
CA ASN A 312 -14.86 2.53 11.39
C ASN A 312 -16.04 3.13 12.16
N TYR A 313 -17.27 2.78 11.78
CA TYR A 313 -18.47 3.31 12.42
C TYR A 313 -18.58 2.94 13.91
N LYS A 314 -18.20 1.72 14.28
CA LYS A 314 -18.15 1.26 15.68
C LYS A 314 -17.29 2.13 16.59
N TYR A 315 -16.30 2.85 16.06
CA TYR A 315 -15.47 3.77 16.84
C TYR A 315 -16.24 5.06 17.19
N TYR A 316 -17.14 5.49 16.31
CA TYR A 316 -17.86 6.76 16.43
C TYR A 316 -19.27 6.59 17.01
N PHE A 317 -19.89 5.42 16.86
CA PHE A 317 -21.24 5.16 17.30
C PHE A 317 -21.30 4.02 18.34
N PRO A 318 -22.24 4.09 19.31
CA PRO A 318 -22.48 3.00 20.25
C PRO A 318 -22.87 1.70 19.51
N GLU A 319 -22.18 0.59 19.84
CA GLU A 319 -22.37 -0.70 19.15
C GLU A 319 -23.81 -1.22 19.25
N GLU A 320 -24.47 -0.98 20.37
CA GLU A 320 -25.86 -1.38 20.60
C GLU A 320 -26.90 -0.64 19.75
N ARG A 321 -26.49 0.46 19.11
CA ARG A 321 -27.33 1.29 18.25
C ARG A 321 -26.90 1.27 16.78
N LEU A 322 -25.80 0.57 16.46
CA LEU A 322 -25.22 0.49 15.12
C LEU A 322 -25.64 -0.80 14.43
N PHE A 323 -26.35 -0.73 13.31
CA PHE A 323 -26.89 -1.88 12.60
C PHE A 323 -26.54 -1.85 11.11
N TYR A 324 -26.21 -3.00 10.59
CA TYR A 324 -26.18 -3.19 9.14
C TYR A 324 -27.61 -3.24 8.59
N VAL A 325 -27.85 -2.64 7.44
CA VAL A 325 -29.22 -2.49 6.86
C VAL A 325 -30.01 -3.78 6.75
N ARG A 326 -29.32 -4.92 6.56
CA ARG A 326 -29.99 -6.24 6.49
C ARG A 326 -30.32 -6.85 7.84
N ASP A 327 -29.68 -6.37 8.91
CA ASP A 327 -29.77 -6.93 10.25
C ASP A 327 -30.63 -6.05 11.20
N VAL A 328 -31.06 -4.88 10.73
CA VAL A 328 -31.87 -3.96 11.53
C VAL A 328 -33.29 -4.50 11.71
N ASP A 329 -33.72 -4.60 12.97
CA ASP A 329 -35.07 -4.96 13.32
C ASP A 329 -35.94 -3.69 13.47
N LEU A 330 -36.74 -3.38 12.44
CA LEU A 330 -37.61 -2.20 12.38
C LEU A 330 -38.84 -2.31 13.30
N SER A 331 -39.10 -3.49 13.88
CA SER A 331 -40.19 -3.67 14.87
C SER A 331 -39.80 -3.11 16.25
N ARG A 332 -38.53 -2.84 16.49
CA ARG A 332 -38.04 -2.25 17.75
C ARG A 332 -38.62 -0.86 17.95
N ASP A 333 -38.67 -0.44 19.20
CA ASP A 333 -38.98 0.92 19.56
C ASP A 333 -37.79 1.83 19.34
N PHE A 334 -37.94 2.79 18.42
CA PHE A 334 -36.93 3.81 18.11
C PHE A 334 -37.61 5.14 17.80
N ASP A 335 -36.89 6.23 18.04
CA ASP A 335 -37.39 7.57 17.70
C ASP A 335 -37.06 7.93 16.26
N ARG A 336 -35.81 7.72 15.85
CA ARG A 336 -35.29 7.98 14.49
C ARG A 336 -34.27 6.95 14.10
N ILE A 337 -34.10 6.74 12.81
CA ILE A 337 -32.97 6.04 12.21
C ILE A 337 -32.15 7.06 11.43
N TRP A 338 -30.85 7.09 11.70
CA TRP A 338 -29.87 7.77 10.90
C TRP A 338 -29.27 6.77 9.92
N PHE A 339 -29.64 6.90 8.64
CA PHE A 339 -29.20 5.99 7.59
C PHE A 339 -28.01 6.58 6.85
N LEU A 340 -26.88 5.86 6.87
CA LEU A 340 -25.62 6.18 6.23
C LEU A 340 -25.55 5.42 4.90
N ASP A 341 -25.84 6.12 3.81
CA ASP A 341 -25.85 5.56 2.45
C ASP A 341 -24.51 5.84 1.75
N THR A 342 -23.78 4.78 1.44
CA THR A 342 -22.48 4.86 0.77
C THR A 342 -22.54 4.64 -0.73
N GLU A 343 -23.75 4.47 -1.31
CA GLU A 343 -23.96 4.08 -2.74
C GLU A 343 -23.23 2.78 -3.16
N MET A 344 -22.62 2.05 -2.22
CA MET A 344 -21.80 0.88 -2.53
C MET A 344 -22.59 -0.43 -2.51
N GLU A 345 -23.63 -0.51 -1.71
CA GLU A 345 -24.53 -1.65 -1.60
C GLU A 345 -26.00 -1.15 -1.55
N TRP A 346 -26.93 -2.08 -1.57
CA TRP A 346 -28.38 -1.85 -1.66
C TRP A 346 -28.89 -0.82 -0.66
N ASP A 347 -29.67 0.11 -1.15
CA ASP A 347 -30.48 1.03 -0.35
C ASP A 347 -31.40 0.28 0.62
N PHE A 348 -32.02 1.03 1.55
CA PHE A 348 -33.20 0.54 2.25
C PHE A 348 -34.20 0.03 1.22
N VAL A 349 -34.35 -1.29 1.12
CA VAL A 349 -35.24 -1.89 0.13
C VAL A 349 -36.64 -1.37 0.39
N PRO A 350 -37.34 -0.85 -0.62
CA PRO A 350 -38.72 -0.35 -0.45
C PRO A 350 -39.63 -1.32 0.30
N ASP A 351 -39.47 -2.64 0.09
CA ASP A 351 -40.17 -3.70 0.78
C ASP A 351 -39.95 -3.75 2.30
N GLN A 352 -38.84 -3.21 2.82
CA GLN A 352 -38.57 -3.08 4.26
C GLN A 352 -39.18 -1.80 4.85
N ILE A 353 -39.36 -0.78 4.05
CA ILE A 353 -39.84 0.55 4.48
C ILE A 353 -41.35 0.63 4.43
N ILE A 354 -41.99 0.13 3.37
CA ILE A 354 -43.45 0.22 3.13
C ILE A 354 -44.27 -0.33 4.29
N PRO A 355 -43.98 -1.53 4.88
CA PRO A 355 -44.77 -2.08 5.97
C PRO A 355 -44.83 -1.20 7.22
N TYR A 356 -43.80 -0.37 7.43
CA TYR A 356 -43.66 0.48 8.63
C TYR A 356 -44.01 1.94 8.38
N GLN A 357 -44.45 2.31 7.16
CA GLN A 357 -44.81 3.69 6.77
C GLN A 357 -43.72 4.69 7.12
N LEU A 358 -42.45 4.32 6.86
CA LEU A 358 -41.30 5.15 7.17
C LEU A 358 -41.23 6.36 6.21
N GLN A 359 -40.92 7.52 6.77
CA GLN A 359 -40.60 8.74 6.02
C GLN A 359 -39.08 8.90 6.00
N ILE A 360 -38.54 9.18 4.82
CA ILE A 360 -37.11 9.34 4.59
C ILE A 360 -36.83 10.76 4.14
N GLU A 361 -35.97 11.46 4.86
CA GLU A 361 -35.57 12.84 4.56
C GLU A 361 -34.04 12.89 4.39
N TYR A 362 -33.56 13.45 3.28
CA TYR A 362 -32.17 13.71 3.06
C TYR A 362 -31.66 14.85 3.96
N VAL A 363 -30.59 14.62 4.70
CA VAL A 363 -30.05 15.59 5.66
C VAL A 363 -28.82 16.29 5.11
N GLY A 364 -27.92 15.56 4.44
CA GLY A 364 -26.70 16.14 3.89
C GLY A 364 -25.66 15.08 3.55
N HIS A 365 -24.53 15.55 3.02
CA HIS A 365 -23.37 14.73 2.70
C HIS A 365 -22.36 14.83 3.84
N TYR A 366 -21.96 13.68 4.38
CA TYR A 366 -21.09 13.52 5.53
C TYR A 366 -19.99 12.50 5.27
N GLY A 367 -19.07 12.34 6.23
CA GLY A 367 -18.01 11.32 6.09
C GLY A 367 -17.35 11.02 7.43
N ILE A 368 -16.84 9.79 7.55
CA ILE A 368 -16.05 9.32 8.68
C ILE A 368 -14.77 8.74 8.12
N GLU A 369 -13.63 9.34 8.45
CA GLU A 369 -12.31 9.03 7.89
C GLU A 369 -12.34 9.16 6.34
N ASP A 370 -11.99 8.09 5.61
CA ASP A 370 -11.99 8.05 4.14
C ASP A 370 -13.35 7.61 3.56
N ASN A 371 -14.40 7.50 4.40
CA ASN A 371 -15.67 6.95 3.99
C ASN A 371 -16.71 8.06 3.94
N GLU A 372 -17.09 8.48 2.75
CA GLU A 372 -18.15 9.45 2.50
C GLU A 372 -19.50 8.73 2.37
N PHE A 373 -20.56 9.36 2.83
CA PHE A 373 -21.93 8.86 2.75
C PHE A 373 -22.97 9.99 2.72
N ASP A 374 -24.08 9.71 2.10
CA ASP A 374 -25.27 10.54 2.20
C ASP A 374 -26.06 10.14 3.45
N LEU A 375 -26.39 11.12 4.26
CA LEU A 375 -27.12 10.93 5.51
C LEU A 375 -28.59 11.17 5.31
N TYR A 376 -29.40 10.20 5.69
CA TYR A 376 -30.86 10.32 5.71
C TYR A 376 -31.40 10.15 7.12
N GLN A 377 -32.40 10.96 7.47
CA GLN A 377 -33.22 10.77 8.65
C GLN A 377 -34.46 9.94 8.28
N VAL A 378 -34.68 8.85 9.01
CA VAL A 378 -35.83 7.97 8.80
C VAL A 378 -36.71 7.99 10.06
N THR A 379 -37.97 8.30 9.91
CA THR A 379 -38.95 8.37 11.01
C THR A 379 -40.18 7.52 10.70
N LYS A 380 -40.89 7.08 11.74
CA LYS A 380 -42.19 6.43 11.56
C LYS A 380 -43.22 7.48 11.14
N GLY A 381 -43.92 7.23 10.05
CA GLY A 381 -45.02 8.06 9.62
C GLY A 381 -46.15 8.08 10.69
N ALA A 382 -46.94 9.17 10.72
CA ALA A 382 -48.11 9.20 11.57
C ALA A 382 -49.02 8.02 11.20
N ALA A 383 -49.44 7.23 12.20
CA ALA A 383 -50.44 6.19 11.96
C ALA A 383 -51.66 6.85 11.26
N PRO A 384 -52.24 6.24 10.21
CA PRO A 384 -53.43 6.77 9.62
C PRO A 384 -54.48 6.93 10.76
N GLU A 385 -55.00 8.13 10.94
CA GLU A 385 -56.08 8.34 11.86
C GLU A 385 -57.15 7.27 11.55
N ALA A 386 -57.45 6.45 12.55
CA ALA A 386 -58.49 5.45 12.41
C ALA A 386 -59.77 6.21 12.03
N GLY A 387 -60.09 6.18 10.73
CA GLY A 387 -61.33 6.77 10.26
C GLY A 387 -62.48 6.19 11.08
N GLU A 388 -63.16 7.06 11.76
CA GLU A 388 -64.42 6.69 12.42
C GLU A 388 -65.33 6.02 11.39
N PRO A 389 -66.11 4.99 11.81
CA PRO A 389 -66.93 4.16 10.93
C PRO A 389 -68.08 4.91 10.28
#